data_e7b33701de0eb7fcc169821bd555f64f
#
_entry.id   e7b33701de0eb7fcc169821bd555f64f
#
_cell.length_a   1.000
_cell.length_b   1.000
_cell.length_c   1.000
_cell.angle_alpha   90.00
_cell.angle_beta   90.00
_cell.angle_gamma   90.00
#
_symmetry.space_group_name_H-M   'P 1'
#
loop_
_entity.id
_entity.type
_entity.pdbx_description
1 polymer ?
#
loop_
_entity_poly.entity_id
_entity_poly.type
_entity_poly.pdbx_seq_one_letter_code
_entity_poly.pdbx_strand_id
1 'polypeptide(L)'
;LYYSKNAFITIGILTILLIGEFILFNNIIVQNISKEDHIMTAAAIGYSNHKIFKDHIIRNSFFPFATRIAINLPYTIASLVIVESTTGWGGMGSMLYRVIMSQDSNAAMAILFLLAILTATLRLMITFSQVVFNPQLRGARNV
;
A
#
# COMPACT_ATOMS: atom_id res chain seq x y z
N LEU A 1 13.07 19.16 -20.49
CA LEU A 1 13.08 19.99 -19.26
C LEU A 1 11.66 20.23 -18.68
N TYR A 2 10.63 20.45 -19.50
CA TYR A 2 9.25 20.67 -19.02
C TYR A 2 8.63 19.37 -18.44
N TYR A 3 8.79 18.25 -19.12
CA TYR A 3 8.31 16.94 -18.66
C TYR A 3 8.95 16.47 -17.35
N SER A 4 10.24 16.76 -17.15
CA SER A 4 10.91 16.36 -15.92
C SER A 4 10.43 17.16 -14.71
N LYS A 5 10.12 18.44 -14.85
CA LYS A 5 9.59 19.27 -13.76
C LYS A 5 8.20 18.76 -13.31
N ASN A 6 7.32 18.48 -14.26
CA ASN A 6 5.97 17.98 -13.92
C ASN A 6 6.03 16.60 -13.26
N ALA A 7 6.98 15.73 -13.68
CA ALA A 7 7.21 14.45 -13.00
C ALA A 7 7.57 14.63 -11.53
N PHE A 8 8.52 15.52 -11.22
CA PHE A 8 8.93 15.76 -9.82
C PHE A 8 7.79 16.32 -8.98
N ILE A 9 6.98 17.22 -9.53
CA ILE A 9 5.81 17.77 -8.84
C ILE A 9 4.78 16.66 -8.57
N THR A 10 4.45 15.86 -9.58
CA THR A 10 3.51 14.74 -9.46
C THR A 10 3.95 13.73 -8.41
N ILE A 11 5.22 13.30 -8.47
CA ILE A 11 5.81 12.38 -7.50
C ILE A 11 5.80 12.99 -6.10
N GLY A 12 6.18 14.26 -5.96
CA GLY A 12 6.18 14.96 -4.68
C GLY A 12 4.80 15.03 -4.04
N ILE A 13 3.76 15.39 -4.80
CA ILE A 13 2.38 15.44 -4.31
C ILE A 13 1.90 14.05 -3.89
N LEU A 14 2.09 13.03 -4.74
CA LEU A 14 1.70 11.66 -4.42
C LEU A 14 2.44 11.15 -3.18
N THR A 15 3.73 11.43 -3.05
CA THR A 15 4.51 11.03 -1.90
C THR A 15 3.98 11.65 -0.60
N ILE A 16 3.66 12.95 -0.61
CA ILE A 16 3.12 13.65 0.57
C ILE A 16 1.75 13.08 0.95
N LEU A 17 0.87 12.84 -0.03
CA LEU A 17 -0.45 12.26 0.22
C LEU A 17 -0.37 10.85 0.81
N LEU A 18 0.52 10.02 0.29
CA LEU A 18 0.65 8.63 0.73
C LEU A 18 1.41 8.49 2.05
N ILE A 19 2.46 9.30 2.29
CA ILE A 19 3.26 9.23 3.52
C ILE A 19 2.41 9.45 4.76
N GLY A 20 1.51 10.44 4.74
CA GLY A 20 0.63 10.73 5.88
C GLY A 20 -0.21 9.52 6.28
N GLU A 21 -0.85 8.88 5.33
CA GLU A 21 -1.65 7.68 5.56
C GLU A 21 -0.80 6.52 6.08
N PHE A 22 0.36 6.28 5.48
CA PHE A 22 1.26 5.20 5.88
C PHE A 22 1.80 5.38 7.30
N ILE A 23 2.17 6.60 7.70
CA ILE A 23 2.65 6.89 9.06
C ILE A 23 1.55 6.62 10.09
N LEU A 24 0.35 7.14 9.87
CA LEU A 24 -0.77 6.96 10.79
C LEU A 24 -1.10 5.48 10.95
N PHE A 25 -1.17 4.76 9.83
CA PHE A 25 -1.54 3.35 9.86
C PHE A 25 -0.46 2.47 10.50
N ASN A 26 0.81 2.73 10.19
CA ASN A 26 1.91 1.99 10.80
C ASN A 26 1.95 2.20 12.32
N ASN A 27 1.66 3.41 12.79
CA ASN A 27 1.57 3.69 14.22
C ASN A 27 0.45 2.86 14.89
N ILE A 28 -0.72 2.74 14.26
CA ILE A 28 -1.82 1.91 14.76
C ILE A 28 -1.41 0.43 14.83
N ILE A 29 -0.76 -0.11 13.79
CA ILE A 29 -0.28 -1.49 13.77
C ILE A 29 0.70 -1.74 14.90
N VAL A 30 1.70 -0.89 15.05
CA VAL A 30 2.72 -1.01 16.10
C VAL A 30 2.09 -0.95 17.49
N GLN A 31 1.16 -0.03 17.72
CA GLN A 31 0.46 0.07 19.00
C GLN A 31 -0.38 -1.17 19.32
N ASN A 32 -1.07 -1.74 18.34
CA ASN A 32 -1.87 -2.95 18.54
C ASN A 32 -0.97 -4.15 18.90
N ILE A 33 0.10 -4.36 18.13
CA ILE A 33 1.05 -5.45 18.37
C ILE A 33 1.74 -5.28 19.75
N SER A 34 2.07 -4.06 20.13
CA SER A 34 2.71 -3.80 21.42
C SER A 34 1.85 -4.19 22.64
N LYS A 35 0.54 -4.32 22.45
CA LYS A 35 -0.42 -4.73 23.50
C LYS A 35 -0.71 -6.22 23.53
N GLU A 36 -0.13 -7.00 22.62
CA GLU A 36 -0.35 -8.44 22.59
C GLU A 36 0.32 -9.15 23.78
N ASP A 37 -0.32 -10.17 24.31
CA ASP A 37 0.10 -10.88 25.52
C ASP A 37 1.54 -11.41 25.46
N HIS A 38 1.98 -11.87 24.29
CA HIS A 38 3.34 -12.35 24.10
C HIS A 38 4.40 -11.26 24.22
N ILE A 39 4.08 -10.01 23.91
CA ILE A 39 4.96 -8.85 24.09
C ILE A 39 5.04 -8.49 25.58
N MET A 40 3.90 -8.50 26.27
CA MET A 40 3.84 -8.25 27.71
C MET A 40 4.62 -9.33 28.48
N THR A 41 4.52 -10.59 28.07
CA THR A 41 5.29 -11.69 28.64
C THR A 41 6.79 -11.51 28.42
N ALA A 42 7.21 -11.12 27.20
CA ALA A 42 8.62 -10.86 26.91
C ALA A 42 9.19 -9.72 27.77
N ALA A 43 8.41 -8.69 28.01
CA ALA A 43 8.79 -7.59 28.91
C ALA A 43 8.90 -8.06 30.38
N ALA A 44 7.97 -8.90 30.84
CA ALA A 44 7.99 -9.46 32.20
C ALA A 44 9.20 -10.38 32.46
N ILE A 45 9.70 -11.08 31.45
CA ILE A 45 10.91 -11.93 31.52
C ILE A 45 12.20 -11.08 31.52
N GLY A 46 12.10 -9.75 31.26
CA GLY A 46 13.24 -8.83 31.33
C GLY A 46 13.97 -8.60 30.02
N TYR A 47 13.35 -8.88 28.87
CA TYR A 47 13.93 -8.47 27.59
C TYR A 47 14.00 -6.93 27.48
N SER A 48 15.10 -6.42 26.92
CA SER A 48 15.25 -4.99 26.69
C SER A 48 14.22 -4.49 25.66
N ASN A 49 13.72 -3.26 25.83
CA ASN A 49 12.75 -2.65 24.92
C ASN A 49 13.22 -2.64 23.47
N HIS A 50 14.53 -2.49 23.23
CA HIS A 50 15.11 -2.52 21.89
C HIS A 50 15.00 -3.91 21.23
N LYS A 51 15.24 -4.96 22.01
CA LYS A 51 15.13 -6.35 21.54
C LYS A 51 13.66 -6.71 21.26
N ILE A 52 12.75 -6.34 22.14
CA ILE A 52 11.30 -6.51 21.95
C ILE A 52 10.86 -5.82 20.66
N PHE A 53 11.27 -4.57 20.47
CA PHE A 53 10.90 -3.80 19.29
C PHE A 53 11.39 -4.45 17.98
N LYS A 54 12.67 -4.83 17.94
CA LYS A 54 13.29 -5.37 16.72
C LYS A 54 12.79 -6.79 16.39
N ASP A 55 12.79 -7.68 17.36
CA ASP A 55 12.57 -9.12 17.13
C ASP A 55 11.09 -9.49 17.13
N HIS A 56 10.26 -8.77 17.88
CA HIS A 56 8.84 -9.08 18.03
C HIS A 56 7.94 -8.08 17.29
N ILE A 57 8.10 -6.76 17.52
CA ILE A 57 7.19 -5.77 16.98
C ILE A 57 7.40 -5.59 15.48
N ILE A 58 8.61 -5.30 15.00
CA ILE A 58 8.88 -5.06 13.58
C ILE A 58 8.53 -6.30 12.74
N ARG A 59 8.95 -7.48 13.21
CA ARG A 59 8.70 -8.73 12.48
C ARG A 59 7.21 -9.03 12.34
N ASN A 60 6.43 -8.80 13.39
CA ASN A 60 4.99 -9.07 13.37
C ASN A 60 4.21 -7.95 12.67
N SER A 61 4.74 -6.72 12.60
CA SER A 61 4.12 -5.60 11.88
C SER A 61 4.21 -5.74 10.36
N PHE A 62 5.17 -6.52 9.84
CA PHE A 62 5.42 -6.62 8.40
C PHE A 62 4.20 -7.13 7.62
N PHE A 63 3.54 -8.19 8.11
CA PHE A 63 2.39 -8.78 7.42
C PHE A 63 1.15 -7.88 7.40
N PRO A 64 0.68 -7.31 8.53
CA PRO A 64 -0.40 -6.32 8.53
C PRO A 64 -0.10 -5.11 7.63
N PHE A 65 1.14 -4.64 7.62
CA PHE A 65 1.58 -3.52 6.78
C PHE A 65 1.49 -3.87 5.29
N ALA A 66 2.01 -5.05 4.89
CA ALA A 66 1.91 -5.51 3.50
C ALA A 66 0.45 -5.74 3.05
N THR A 67 -0.41 -6.25 3.95
CA THR A 67 -1.86 -6.36 3.70
C THR A 67 -2.47 -4.98 3.42
N ARG A 68 -2.08 -3.97 4.19
CA ARG A 68 -2.60 -2.61 4.02
C ARG A 68 -2.20 -2.01 2.68
N ILE A 69 -0.95 -2.21 2.27
CA ILE A 69 -0.50 -1.80 0.93
C ILE A 69 -1.39 -2.43 -0.15
N ALA A 70 -1.64 -3.74 -0.07
CA ALA A 70 -2.45 -4.44 -1.04
C ALA A 70 -3.89 -3.93 -1.12
N ILE A 71 -4.49 -3.59 0.03
CA ILE A 71 -5.86 -3.04 0.09
C ILE A 71 -5.91 -1.61 -0.48
N ASN A 72 -4.87 -0.81 -0.27
CA ASN A 72 -4.83 0.59 -0.70
C ASN A 72 -4.48 0.77 -2.19
N LEU A 73 -4.01 -0.25 -2.90
CA LEU A 73 -3.65 -0.13 -4.32
C LEU A 73 -4.73 0.54 -5.19
N PRO A 74 -6.04 0.19 -5.11
CA PRO A 74 -7.07 0.85 -5.90
C PRO A 74 -7.20 2.35 -5.59
N TYR A 75 -7.10 2.73 -4.32
CA TYR A 75 -7.16 4.13 -3.90
C TYR A 75 -5.95 4.93 -4.38
N THR A 76 -4.77 4.31 -4.36
CA THR A 76 -3.54 4.90 -4.89
C THR A 76 -3.66 5.18 -6.39
N ILE A 77 -4.25 4.26 -7.16
CA ILE A 77 -4.49 4.46 -8.60
C ILE A 77 -5.53 5.56 -8.84
N ALA A 78 -6.60 5.62 -8.05
CA ALA A 78 -7.57 6.69 -8.15
C ALA A 78 -6.94 8.08 -7.87
N SER A 79 -6.10 8.17 -6.84
CA SER A 79 -5.35 9.39 -6.52
C SER A 79 -4.38 9.78 -7.65
N LEU A 80 -3.73 8.79 -8.28
CA LEU A 80 -2.83 8.99 -9.41
C LEU A 80 -3.55 9.68 -10.59
N VAL A 81 -4.78 9.25 -10.93
CA VAL A 81 -5.59 9.85 -12.00
C VAL A 81 -5.81 11.35 -11.75
N ILE A 82 -6.18 11.71 -10.52
CA ILE A 82 -6.44 13.10 -10.15
C ILE A 82 -5.15 13.93 -10.21
N VAL A 83 -4.08 13.45 -9.60
CA VAL A 83 -2.81 14.17 -9.52
C VAL A 83 -2.18 14.34 -10.90
N GLU A 84 -2.17 13.30 -11.73
CA GLU A 84 -1.64 13.39 -13.10
C GLU A 84 -2.44 14.36 -13.98
N SER A 85 -3.78 14.35 -13.85
CA SER A 85 -4.63 15.27 -14.63
C SER A 85 -4.42 16.73 -14.24
N THR A 86 -4.17 17.02 -12.96
CA THR A 86 -3.95 18.39 -12.47
C THR A 86 -2.54 18.91 -12.71
N THR A 87 -1.53 18.05 -12.63
CA THR A 87 -0.13 18.44 -12.86
C THR A 87 0.29 18.46 -14.33
N GLY A 88 -0.58 17.95 -15.22
CA GLY A 88 -0.27 17.84 -16.66
C GLY A 88 0.80 16.78 -16.97
N TRP A 89 1.02 15.84 -16.05
CA TRP A 89 1.89 14.69 -16.29
C TRP A 89 1.21 13.68 -17.24
N GLY A 90 1.91 13.28 -18.30
CA GLY A 90 1.38 12.39 -19.34
C GLY A 90 1.37 10.90 -18.96
N GLY A 91 0.81 10.53 -17.82
CA GLY A 91 0.68 9.14 -17.40
C GLY A 91 -0.65 8.48 -17.78
N MET A 92 -0.86 7.22 -17.35
CA MET A 92 -2.10 6.47 -17.62
C MET A 92 -3.33 7.09 -16.98
N GLY A 93 -3.19 7.72 -15.81
CA GLY A 93 -4.27 8.42 -15.15
C GLY A 93 -4.73 9.64 -15.93
N SER A 94 -3.81 10.47 -16.42
CA SER A 94 -4.15 11.62 -17.25
C SER A 94 -4.73 11.20 -18.61
N MET A 95 -4.30 10.07 -19.14
CA MET A 95 -4.87 9.48 -20.36
C MET A 95 -6.32 9.06 -20.13
N LEU A 96 -6.59 8.36 -19.02
CA LEU A 96 -7.95 7.98 -18.64
C LEU A 96 -8.86 9.21 -18.50
N TYR A 97 -8.38 10.25 -17.81
CA TYR A 97 -9.13 11.50 -17.65
C TYR A 97 -9.50 12.14 -19.01
N ARG A 98 -8.53 12.25 -19.93
CA ARG A 98 -8.78 12.82 -21.28
C ARG A 98 -9.80 12.01 -22.08
N VAL A 99 -9.70 10.68 -22.03
CA VAL A 99 -10.59 9.78 -22.77
C VAL A 99 -12.02 9.85 -22.23
N ILE A 100 -12.18 9.99 -20.89
CA ILE A 100 -13.50 10.21 -20.28
C ILE A 100 -14.08 11.56 -20.72
N MET A 101 -13.27 12.63 -20.74
CA MET A 101 -13.72 13.95 -21.18
C MET A 101 -14.07 14.01 -22.66
N SER A 102 -13.43 13.19 -23.50
CA SER A 102 -13.78 13.05 -24.92
C SER A 102 -14.95 12.11 -25.18
N GLN A 103 -15.55 11.53 -24.12
CA GLN A 103 -16.68 10.59 -24.20
C GLN A 103 -16.38 9.30 -25.03
N ASP A 104 -15.11 8.95 -25.18
CA ASP A 104 -14.71 7.68 -25.81
C ASP A 104 -14.79 6.53 -24.79
N SER A 105 -15.99 5.96 -24.72
CA SER A 105 -16.28 4.86 -23.79
C SER A 105 -15.42 3.62 -24.05
N ASN A 106 -15.09 3.33 -25.31
CA ASN A 106 -14.31 2.13 -25.64
C ASN A 106 -12.87 2.25 -25.13
N ALA A 107 -12.23 3.39 -25.38
CA ALA A 107 -10.88 3.63 -24.87
C ALA A 107 -10.86 3.75 -23.34
N ALA A 108 -11.87 4.36 -22.73
CA ALA A 108 -11.99 4.43 -21.28
C ALA A 108 -12.06 3.05 -20.63
N MET A 109 -12.92 2.17 -21.17
CA MET A 109 -13.03 0.77 -20.70
C MET A 109 -11.72 -0.01 -20.86
N ALA A 110 -11.02 0.16 -21.97
CA ALA A 110 -9.73 -0.50 -22.19
C ALA A 110 -8.68 -0.08 -21.15
N ILE A 111 -8.57 1.22 -20.85
CA ILE A 111 -7.62 1.72 -19.85
C ILE A 111 -8.00 1.25 -18.45
N LEU A 112 -9.29 1.31 -18.09
CA LEU A 112 -9.77 0.82 -16.79
C LEU A 112 -9.50 -0.68 -16.63
N PHE A 113 -9.69 -1.47 -17.67
CA PHE A 113 -9.41 -2.91 -17.67
C PHE A 113 -7.92 -3.19 -17.44
N LEU A 114 -7.03 -2.45 -18.10
CA LEU A 114 -5.58 -2.57 -17.88
C LEU A 114 -5.18 -2.20 -16.45
N LEU A 115 -5.72 -1.11 -15.92
CA LEU A 115 -5.46 -0.70 -14.53
C LEU A 115 -6.01 -1.72 -13.52
N ALA A 116 -7.18 -2.30 -13.80
CA ALA A 116 -7.76 -3.35 -12.96
C ALA A 116 -6.89 -4.63 -12.95
N ILE A 117 -6.42 -5.09 -14.13
CA ILE A 117 -5.51 -6.23 -14.21
C ILE A 117 -4.21 -5.94 -13.46
N LEU A 118 -3.61 -4.78 -13.66
CA LEU A 118 -2.38 -4.39 -12.97
C LEU A 118 -2.57 -4.42 -11.45
N THR A 119 -3.65 -3.81 -10.96
CA THR A 119 -3.99 -3.77 -9.53
C THR A 119 -4.22 -5.17 -8.97
N ALA A 120 -5.00 -5.99 -9.67
CA ALA A 120 -5.29 -7.37 -9.27
C ALA A 120 -4.01 -8.21 -9.19
N THR A 121 -3.14 -8.08 -10.20
CA THR A 121 -1.87 -8.80 -10.25
C THR A 121 -0.95 -8.41 -9.10
N LEU A 122 -0.77 -7.11 -8.84
CA LEU A 122 0.03 -6.62 -7.72
C LEU A 122 -0.53 -7.10 -6.38
N ARG A 123 -1.85 -7.04 -6.19
CA ARG A 123 -2.51 -7.52 -4.98
C ARG A 123 -2.30 -9.03 -4.79
N LEU A 124 -2.45 -9.82 -5.84
CA LEU A 124 -2.20 -11.27 -5.79
C LEU A 124 -0.75 -11.57 -5.42
N MET A 125 0.22 -10.87 -6.00
CA MET A 125 1.65 -11.05 -5.68
C MET A 125 1.93 -10.76 -4.20
N ILE A 126 1.39 -9.67 -3.64
CA ILE A 126 1.55 -9.32 -2.23
C ILE A 126 0.89 -10.39 -1.35
N THR A 127 -0.34 -10.78 -1.64
CA THR A 127 -1.08 -11.80 -0.88
C THR A 127 -0.38 -13.15 -0.95
N PHE A 128 0.08 -13.57 -2.11
CA PHE A 128 0.83 -14.82 -2.28
C PHE A 128 2.13 -14.81 -1.46
N SER A 129 2.87 -13.71 -1.50
CA SER A 129 4.07 -13.54 -0.68
C SER A 129 3.76 -13.70 0.81
N GLN A 130 2.65 -13.14 1.28
CA GLN A 130 2.21 -13.29 2.69
C GLN A 130 1.90 -14.73 3.05
N VAL A 131 1.18 -15.46 2.21
CA VAL A 131 0.85 -16.89 2.46
C VAL A 131 2.11 -17.75 2.51
N VAL A 132 3.11 -17.47 1.67
CA VAL A 132 4.37 -18.20 1.63
C VAL A 132 5.22 -17.91 2.87
N PHE A 133 5.32 -16.65 3.28
CA PHE A 133 6.21 -16.21 4.36
C PHE A 133 5.56 -16.19 5.75
N ASN A 134 4.22 -16.32 5.85
CA ASN A 134 3.52 -16.32 7.14
C ASN A 134 3.09 -17.74 7.55
N PRO A 135 3.83 -18.43 8.43
CA PRO A 135 3.49 -19.76 8.88
C PRO A 135 2.22 -19.79 9.76
N GLN A 136 1.82 -18.66 10.36
CA GLN A 136 0.63 -18.59 11.22
C GLN A 136 -0.68 -18.78 10.44
N LEU A 137 -0.73 -18.37 9.16
CA LEU A 137 -1.89 -18.63 8.30
C LEU A 137 -2.05 -20.12 7.93
N ARG A 138 -1.01 -20.93 8.08
CA ARG A 138 -1.06 -22.37 7.86
C ARG A 138 -1.71 -23.13 9.05
N GLY A 139 -1.62 -22.59 10.27
CA GLY A 139 -2.18 -23.22 11.48
C GLY A 139 -3.69 -23.04 11.64
N ALA A 140 -4.27 -21.96 11.14
CA ALA A 140 -5.70 -21.67 11.26
C ALA A 140 -6.62 -22.53 10.38
N ARG A 141 -6.06 -23.43 9.55
CA ARG A 141 -6.82 -24.31 8.65
C ARG A 141 -7.13 -25.68 9.26
N ASN A 142 -6.68 -25.95 10.46
CA ASN A 142 -6.81 -27.25 11.13
C ASN A 142 -7.68 -27.19 12.41
N VAL A 143 -8.65 -26.27 12.48
CA VAL A 143 -9.70 -26.26 13.52
C VAL A 143 -11.07 -26.26 12.85
#